data_7c92dc3686c32f1b1886b8e3dae96e17
#
_entry.id   7c92dc3686c32f1b1886b8e3dae96e17
#
_cell.length_a   1.000
_cell.length_b   1.000
_cell.length_c   1.000
_cell.angle_alpha   90.00
_cell.angle_beta   90.00
_cell.angle_gamma   90.00
#
_symmetry.space_group_name_H-M   'P 1'
#
loop_
_entity.id
_entity.type
_entity.pdbx_description
1 polymer ?
#
loop_
_entity_poly.entity_id
_entity_poly.type
_entity_poly.pdbx_seq_one_letter_code
_entity_poly.pdbx_strand_id
1 'polypeptide(L)'
;MSRYPLFFLFLLCSTPLILTQHNDDPTLKTMHGFSGYPLDEPSNPFGSSASDSSPLSVDAQALQKQIDELSTFSDTPAPSVTRILYTENDVLARRDGYEPELTAVATGSHIDAIPYSGKYDGVVGVLGAIEAINALKRSGFKPKRSLEIILFTSEEPTRFGIGCLGSRLLAGGETLAEALKTMVDGQNISFLEAARSAGYARGEDDLSSVFLKKDSYSAFVELHIEQGPILEDEGISIGIVTNIAAPASIKVDFEGNGGHAGGVLMPDRNDAGLAAAELMLAVENHVMGSGSIDTVGTVGILELHPGAINSIPSKAHLEIDVRDIDEDRRNAVIKKIHNSAKAIAKKRYVTLSEFKIINQDPPAHSEKSIIEATEAASKELKLTRKYMVSRAYHDSLFMARISPMGMIFIPCYKGYSHKPEEYASPKDIENGVKVLALTLAKLSLS
;
A
#
# COMPACT_ATOMS: atom_id res chain seq x y z
N MET A 1 -34.62 7.06 -25.53
CA MET A 1 -33.84 8.31 -25.70
C MET A 1 -33.84 9.06 -24.38
N SER A 2 -32.82 8.91 -23.59
CA SER A 2 -32.55 9.82 -22.46
C SER A 2 -31.03 9.91 -22.35
N ARG A 3 -30.52 11.09 -22.66
CA ARG A 3 -29.12 11.45 -22.52
C ARG A 3 -28.90 11.92 -21.08
N TYR A 4 -28.07 11.22 -20.31
CA TYR A 4 -27.52 11.75 -19.07
C TYR A 4 -26.14 12.35 -19.37
N PRO A 5 -25.94 13.64 -19.13
CA PRO A 5 -24.60 14.23 -19.18
C PRO A 5 -23.84 13.86 -17.91
N LEU A 6 -22.58 13.47 -18.08
CA LEU A 6 -21.61 13.41 -16.98
C LEU A 6 -21.43 14.83 -16.42
N PHE A 7 -21.99 15.09 -15.26
CA PHE A 7 -21.65 16.29 -14.49
C PHE A 7 -20.53 15.94 -13.53
N PHE A 8 -19.34 16.45 -13.80
CA PHE A 8 -18.33 16.67 -12.79
C PHE A 8 -18.78 17.84 -11.93
N LEU A 9 -19.22 17.56 -10.71
CA LEU A 9 -19.52 18.61 -9.75
C LEU A 9 -18.25 18.85 -8.91
N PHE A 10 -17.46 19.85 -9.32
CA PHE A 10 -16.48 20.47 -8.45
C PHE A 10 -17.22 21.40 -7.49
N LEU A 11 -17.39 20.99 -6.24
CA LEU A 11 -17.79 21.90 -5.17
C LEU A 11 -16.52 22.46 -4.52
N LEU A 12 -16.17 23.68 -4.89
CA LEU A 12 -15.25 24.52 -4.14
C LEU A 12 -15.95 24.97 -2.86
N CYS A 13 -15.70 24.28 -1.74
CA CYS A 13 -15.96 24.85 -0.43
C CYS A 13 -14.72 25.57 0.08
N SER A 14 -14.69 26.88 -0.14
CA SER A 14 -13.75 27.78 0.53
C SER A 14 -14.28 28.10 1.93
N THR A 15 -13.85 27.35 2.93
CA THR A 15 -13.88 27.79 4.33
C THR A 15 -12.44 27.77 4.85
N PRO A 16 -11.93 28.87 5.43
CA PRO A 16 -10.60 28.85 6.02
C PRO A 16 -10.65 28.03 7.31
N LEU A 17 -10.07 26.84 7.31
CA LEU A 17 -9.74 26.13 8.53
C LEU A 17 -8.58 26.87 9.20
N ILE A 18 -8.84 27.41 10.36
CA ILE A 18 -7.76 27.89 11.26
C ILE A 18 -7.09 26.65 11.83
N LEU A 19 -5.97 26.26 11.22
CA LEU A 19 -5.09 25.23 11.74
C LEU A 19 -4.31 25.81 12.93
N THR A 20 -4.67 25.39 14.13
CA THR A 20 -3.74 25.49 15.26
C THR A 20 -2.67 24.42 15.06
N GLN A 21 -1.50 24.83 14.61
CA GLN A 21 -0.31 23.98 14.54
C GLN A 21 0.07 23.50 15.94
N HIS A 22 -0.13 22.23 16.24
CA HIS A 22 0.63 21.57 17.29
C HIS A 22 2.00 21.16 16.74
N ASN A 23 3.03 21.91 17.15
CA ASN A 23 4.43 21.77 16.72
C ASN A 23 5.19 20.60 17.41
N ASP A 24 4.52 19.53 17.80
CA ASP A 24 5.14 18.46 18.59
C ASP A 24 5.23 17.09 17.91
N ASP A 25 5.00 17.04 16.57
CA ASP A 25 5.25 15.82 15.83
C ASP A 25 6.76 15.60 15.67
N PRO A 26 7.34 14.50 16.23
CA PRO A 26 8.75 14.21 16.13
C PRO A 26 9.23 14.01 14.68
N THR A 27 8.35 13.63 13.74
CA THR A 27 8.64 13.48 12.31
C THR A 27 8.94 14.84 11.68
N LEU A 28 8.22 15.88 12.06
CA LEU A 28 8.46 17.25 11.60
C LEU A 28 9.83 17.80 12.04
N LYS A 29 10.29 17.44 13.24
CA LYS A 29 11.61 17.87 13.75
C LYS A 29 12.78 17.22 12.99
N THR A 30 12.61 16.00 12.51
CA THR A 30 13.64 15.30 11.74
C THR A 30 13.79 15.87 10.35
N MET A 31 12.70 16.37 9.74
CA MET A 31 12.70 16.87 8.36
C MET A 31 13.16 18.30 8.19
N HIS A 32 13.15 19.13 9.24
CA HIS A 32 13.72 20.50 9.18
C HIS A 32 15.24 20.54 8.91
N GLY A 33 15.94 19.39 8.96
CA GLY A 33 17.36 19.27 8.61
C GLY A 33 17.65 18.91 7.15
N PHE A 34 16.63 18.59 6.35
CA PHE A 34 16.78 18.22 4.95
C PHE A 34 16.54 19.43 4.04
N SER A 35 17.54 20.28 3.87
CA SER A 35 17.53 21.31 2.83
C SER A 35 18.34 20.83 1.63
N GLY A 36 17.69 20.61 0.50
CA GLY A 36 18.36 20.40 -0.78
C GLY A 36 17.88 19.19 -1.59
N TYR A 37 16.62 19.16 -1.96
CA TYR A 37 16.16 18.29 -3.03
C TYR A 37 16.32 19.00 -4.39
N PRO A 38 16.83 18.34 -5.44
CA PRO A 38 16.81 18.91 -6.78
C PRO A 38 15.36 19.11 -7.23
N LEU A 39 15.02 20.32 -7.61
CA LEU A 39 13.70 20.68 -8.15
C LEU A 39 13.52 20.25 -9.61
N ASP A 40 14.52 19.63 -10.22
CA ASP A 40 14.49 19.23 -11.62
C ASP A 40 14.01 17.78 -11.74
N GLU A 41 12.90 17.58 -12.45
CA GLU A 41 12.51 16.24 -12.92
C GLU A 41 13.67 15.64 -13.72
N PRO A 42 13.99 14.34 -13.52
CA PRO A 42 15.07 13.73 -14.29
C PRO A 42 14.73 13.80 -15.77
N SER A 43 15.57 14.49 -16.55
CA SER A 43 15.42 14.55 -17.99
C SER A 43 15.51 13.13 -18.57
N ASN A 44 14.46 12.72 -19.27
CA ASN A 44 14.36 11.39 -19.89
C ASN A 44 15.53 11.21 -20.91
N PRO A 45 16.47 10.26 -20.68
CA PRO A 45 17.61 10.06 -21.58
C PRO A 45 17.24 9.30 -22.86
N PHE A 46 16.00 8.84 -23.01
CA PHE A 46 15.59 8.08 -24.18
C PHE A 46 14.53 8.84 -24.99
N GLY A 47 15.02 9.48 -26.05
CA GLY A 47 14.17 10.19 -27.02
C GLY A 47 13.13 9.25 -27.63
N SER A 48 11.89 9.73 -27.64
CA SER A 48 10.74 9.09 -28.28
C SER A 48 10.87 9.12 -29.81
N SER A 49 10.81 7.96 -30.48
CA SER A 49 10.13 7.87 -31.76
C SER A 49 9.92 6.42 -32.17
N ALA A 50 8.71 5.90 -31.99
CA ALA A 50 8.19 4.82 -32.82
C ALA A 50 6.69 5.06 -32.95
N SER A 51 6.21 5.23 -34.17
CA SER A 51 4.78 5.31 -34.48
C SER A 51 4.11 4.02 -34.08
N ASP A 52 3.28 4.08 -33.05
CA ASP A 52 2.57 2.94 -32.48
C ASP A 52 1.39 2.59 -33.39
N SER A 53 1.45 1.42 -34.04
CA SER A 53 0.40 0.92 -34.92
C SER A 53 -0.72 0.16 -34.17
N SER A 54 -0.79 0.26 -32.85
CA SER A 54 -1.84 -0.36 -32.05
C SER A 54 -3.15 0.42 -32.15
N PRO A 55 -4.31 -0.23 -32.40
CA PRO A 55 -5.61 0.42 -32.40
C PRO A 55 -5.99 0.95 -30.99
N LEU A 56 -5.27 0.56 -29.95
CA LEU A 56 -5.47 0.98 -28.58
C LEU A 56 -4.58 2.18 -28.26
N SER A 57 -5.16 3.38 -28.20
CA SER A 57 -4.45 4.60 -27.82
C SER A 57 -4.68 4.96 -26.37
N VAL A 58 -3.60 5.21 -25.63
CA VAL A 58 -3.58 5.76 -24.27
C VAL A 58 -3.05 7.18 -24.34
N ASP A 59 -3.77 8.11 -23.72
CA ASP A 59 -3.32 9.50 -23.61
C ASP A 59 -2.42 9.66 -22.36
N ALA A 60 -1.15 9.33 -22.51
CA ALA A 60 -0.18 9.38 -21.44
C ALA A 60 0.05 10.81 -20.90
N GLN A 61 -0.08 11.84 -21.75
CA GLN A 61 0.09 13.22 -21.34
C GLN A 61 -1.09 13.70 -20.49
N ALA A 62 -2.32 13.37 -20.92
CA ALA A 62 -3.50 13.68 -20.12
C ALA A 62 -3.48 12.94 -18.79
N LEU A 63 -3.03 11.68 -18.78
CA LEU A 63 -2.91 10.89 -17.57
C LEU A 63 -1.86 11.47 -16.60
N GLN A 64 -0.67 11.84 -17.09
CA GLN A 64 0.34 12.51 -16.28
C GLN A 64 -0.19 13.83 -15.70
N LYS A 65 -0.89 14.62 -16.51
CA LYS A 65 -1.52 15.85 -16.04
C LYS A 65 -2.55 15.60 -14.93
N GLN A 66 -3.36 14.54 -15.02
CA GLN A 66 -4.30 14.15 -13.96
C GLN A 66 -3.59 13.74 -12.67
N ILE A 67 -2.47 13.00 -12.76
CA ILE A 67 -1.63 12.66 -11.62
C ILE A 67 -1.08 13.94 -10.96
N ASP A 68 -0.58 14.88 -11.77
CA ASP A 68 -0.05 16.15 -11.28
C ASP A 68 -1.16 17.01 -10.63
N GLU A 69 -2.34 17.07 -11.23
CA GLU A 69 -3.50 17.77 -10.65
C GLU A 69 -3.94 17.13 -9.33
N LEU A 70 -4.02 15.79 -9.26
CA LEU A 70 -4.37 15.09 -8.03
C LEU A 70 -3.32 15.30 -6.93
N SER A 71 -2.04 15.41 -7.27
CA SER A 71 -0.97 15.68 -6.31
C SER A 71 -1.08 17.05 -5.63
N THR A 72 -1.84 18.00 -6.19
CA THR A 72 -2.09 19.31 -5.57
C THR A 72 -3.05 19.22 -4.38
N PHE A 73 -3.86 18.15 -4.29
CA PHE A 73 -4.70 17.86 -3.14
C PHE A 73 -3.85 17.12 -2.09
N SER A 74 -3.15 17.89 -1.28
CA SER A 74 -2.19 17.36 -0.31
C SER A 74 -2.11 18.28 0.91
N ASP A 75 -1.92 17.68 2.09
CA ASP A 75 -1.68 18.40 3.35
C ASP A 75 -0.23 18.89 3.49
N THR A 76 0.66 18.48 2.58
CA THR A 76 2.05 18.91 2.53
C THR A 76 2.38 19.60 1.21
N PRO A 77 3.34 20.55 1.19
CA PRO A 77 3.73 21.23 -0.04
C PRO A 77 4.46 20.29 -1.02
N ALA A 78 4.30 20.54 -2.32
CA ALA A 78 5.05 19.85 -3.36
C ALA A 78 6.58 19.90 -3.09
N PRO A 79 7.33 18.85 -3.46
CA PRO A 79 6.93 17.69 -4.26
C PRO A 79 6.26 16.55 -3.46
N SER A 80 6.19 16.66 -2.13
CA SER A 80 5.58 15.63 -1.30
C SER A 80 4.05 15.63 -1.40
N VAL A 81 3.45 14.45 -1.21
CA VAL A 81 2.01 14.26 -1.15
C VAL A 81 1.64 13.59 0.17
N THR A 82 0.61 14.13 0.81
CA THR A 82 0.00 13.56 2.02
C THR A 82 -1.51 13.59 1.83
N ARG A 83 -2.16 12.42 1.78
CA ARG A 83 -3.63 12.27 1.70
C ARG A 83 -4.08 11.24 2.70
N ILE A 84 -4.69 11.72 3.76
CA ILE A 84 -5.14 10.89 4.88
C ILE A 84 -6.62 10.58 4.71
N LEU A 85 -7.01 9.39 5.13
CA LEU A 85 -8.34 8.78 5.08
C LEU A 85 -9.51 9.76 5.26
N TYR A 86 -10.54 9.54 4.48
CA TYR A 86 -11.81 10.27 4.36
C TYR A 86 -11.75 11.58 3.56
N THR A 87 -11.38 11.47 2.28
CA THR A 87 -11.72 12.44 1.24
C THR A 87 -12.91 11.91 0.40
N GLU A 88 -13.65 12.79 -0.26
CA GLU A 88 -14.99 12.57 -0.84
C GLU A 88 -15.12 11.56 -2.01
N ASN A 89 -14.18 10.65 -2.27
CA ASN A 89 -14.09 9.96 -3.56
C ASN A 89 -14.01 8.41 -3.53
N ASP A 90 -14.76 7.74 -2.68
CA ASP A 90 -15.05 6.32 -2.89
C ASP A 90 -16.13 6.18 -3.98
N VAL A 91 -15.72 6.24 -5.26
CA VAL A 91 -16.64 6.13 -6.40
C VAL A 91 -16.44 4.82 -7.13
N LEU A 92 -17.47 3.99 -7.12
CA LEU A 92 -17.57 2.85 -8.03
C LEU A 92 -17.91 3.36 -9.44
N ALA A 93 -16.98 3.23 -10.38
CA ALA A 93 -17.25 3.48 -11.80
C ALA A 93 -17.47 2.15 -12.52
N ARG A 94 -18.61 2.00 -13.22
CA ARG A 94 -18.99 0.79 -13.91
C ARG A 94 -19.18 1.04 -15.42
N ARG A 95 -18.69 0.10 -16.25
CA ARG A 95 -19.03 -0.02 -17.66
C ARG A 95 -19.69 -1.38 -17.91
N ASP A 96 -20.97 -1.40 -18.28
CA ASP A 96 -21.70 -2.62 -18.55
C ASP A 96 -21.16 -3.36 -19.79
N GLY A 97 -21.03 -4.68 -19.66
CA GLY A 97 -20.81 -5.64 -20.74
C GLY A 97 -22.11 -5.95 -21.51
N TYR A 98 -22.01 -6.74 -22.56
CA TYR A 98 -23.22 -7.16 -23.29
C TYR A 98 -23.94 -8.36 -22.65
N GLU A 99 -23.33 -9.02 -21.67
CA GLU A 99 -23.94 -9.99 -20.76
C GLU A 99 -23.76 -9.49 -19.30
N PRO A 100 -24.50 -8.45 -18.90
CA PRO A 100 -24.27 -7.75 -17.62
C PRO A 100 -24.67 -8.57 -16.38
N GLU A 101 -25.34 -9.69 -16.56
CA GLU A 101 -25.68 -10.68 -15.52
C GLU A 101 -24.49 -11.53 -15.11
N LEU A 102 -23.45 -11.60 -15.92
CA LEU A 102 -22.21 -12.29 -15.56
C LEU A 102 -21.42 -11.47 -14.54
N THR A 103 -20.72 -12.17 -13.65
CA THR A 103 -19.81 -11.51 -12.69
C THR A 103 -18.79 -10.64 -13.42
N ALA A 104 -18.65 -9.41 -12.99
CA ALA A 104 -17.78 -8.43 -13.62
C ALA A 104 -16.28 -8.77 -13.49
N VAL A 105 -15.47 -8.18 -14.35
CA VAL A 105 -14.02 -8.07 -14.16
C VAL A 105 -13.75 -6.73 -13.50
N ALA A 106 -13.08 -6.74 -12.36
CA ALA A 106 -12.75 -5.53 -11.61
C ALA A 106 -11.27 -5.14 -11.76
N THR A 107 -11.01 -3.87 -11.62
CA THR A 107 -9.67 -3.27 -11.49
C THR A 107 -9.73 -2.11 -10.51
N GLY A 108 -8.61 -1.63 -10.03
CA GLY A 108 -8.59 -0.49 -9.12
C GLY A 108 -7.35 -0.50 -8.24
N SER A 109 -7.27 0.48 -7.36
CA SER A 109 -6.23 0.70 -6.37
C SER A 109 -6.69 1.80 -5.40
N HIS A 110 -5.77 2.49 -4.72
CA HIS A 110 -6.03 3.55 -3.76
C HIS A 110 -5.52 4.92 -4.26
N ILE A 111 -5.88 6.01 -3.57
CA ILE A 111 -5.36 7.35 -3.80
C ILE A 111 -4.85 8.02 -2.52
N ASP A 112 -5.10 7.43 -1.35
CA ASP A 112 -4.51 7.91 -0.11
C ASP A 112 -2.98 7.71 -0.11
N ALA A 113 -2.28 8.48 0.70
CA ALA A 113 -0.83 8.51 0.74
C ALA A 113 -0.34 8.81 2.15
N ILE A 114 0.75 8.15 2.58
CA ILE A 114 1.41 8.45 3.85
C ILE A 114 1.97 9.88 3.85
N PRO A 115 2.25 10.46 5.03
CA PRO A 115 2.89 11.76 5.10
C PRO A 115 4.22 11.80 4.32
N TYR A 116 4.41 12.88 3.54
CA TYR A 116 5.61 13.11 2.73
C TYR A 116 5.91 12.04 1.68
N SER A 117 4.89 11.41 1.14
CA SER A 117 4.97 10.41 0.09
C SER A 117 5.16 11.01 -1.30
N GLY A 118 5.19 10.15 -2.32
CA GLY A 118 5.13 10.49 -3.74
C GLY A 118 3.70 10.66 -4.25
N LYS A 119 3.56 10.78 -5.58
CA LYS A 119 2.29 11.05 -6.24
C LYS A 119 1.79 9.92 -7.15
N TYR A 120 2.52 8.81 -7.23
CA TYR A 120 2.24 7.71 -8.16
C TYR A 120 1.69 6.45 -7.49
N ASP A 121 2.11 6.23 -6.25
CA ASP A 121 1.70 5.10 -5.42
C ASP A 121 0.18 5.01 -5.31
N GLY A 122 -0.39 3.87 -5.70
CA GLY A 122 -1.83 3.62 -5.83
C GLY A 122 -2.51 4.44 -6.94
N VAL A 123 -2.17 5.73 -7.07
CA VAL A 123 -2.76 6.69 -8.01
C VAL A 123 -2.68 6.20 -9.46
N VAL A 124 -1.53 5.61 -9.85
CA VAL A 124 -1.36 5.03 -11.19
C VAL A 124 -2.39 3.92 -11.44
N GLY A 125 -2.69 3.12 -10.43
CA GLY A 125 -3.69 2.04 -10.52
C GLY A 125 -5.10 2.56 -10.74
N VAL A 126 -5.49 3.62 -10.03
CA VAL A 126 -6.84 4.22 -10.16
C VAL A 126 -6.99 4.97 -11.48
N LEU A 127 -6.13 5.95 -11.74
CA LEU A 127 -6.23 6.76 -12.97
C LEU A 127 -5.93 5.93 -14.21
N GLY A 128 -4.98 4.97 -14.10
CA GLY A 128 -4.68 4.00 -15.14
C GLY A 128 -5.85 3.08 -15.46
N ALA A 129 -6.61 2.63 -14.46
CA ALA A 129 -7.82 1.84 -14.66
C ALA A 129 -8.92 2.62 -15.41
N ILE A 130 -9.12 3.89 -15.03
CA ILE A 130 -10.07 4.79 -15.72
C ILE A 130 -9.67 4.94 -17.19
N GLU A 131 -8.39 5.22 -17.45
CA GLU A 131 -7.88 5.41 -18.80
C GLU A 131 -7.88 4.10 -19.61
N ALA A 132 -7.60 2.94 -19.00
CA ALA A 132 -7.68 1.64 -19.66
C ALA A 132 -9.10 1.35 -20.19
N ILE A 133 -10.13 1.59 -19.36
CA ILE A 133 -11.54 1.42 -19.77
C ILE A 133 -11.92 2.44 -20.84
N ASN A 134 -11.45 3.69 -20.73
CA ASN A 134 -11.69 4.73 -21.74
C ASN A 134 -11.02 4.39 -23.06
N ALA A 135 -9.78 3.87 -23.05
CA ALA A 135 -9.07 3.42 -24.24
C ALA A 135 -9.80 2.27 -24.94
N LEU A 136 -10.30 1.28 -24.19
CA LEU A 136 -11.15 0.21 -24.72
C LEU A 136 -12.45 0.77 -25.33
N LYS A 137 -13.05 1.77 -24.68
CA LYS A 137 -14.25 2.42 -25.22
C LYS A 137 -13.97 3.16 -26.51
N ARG A 138 -12.86 3.91 -26.59
CA ARG A 138 -12.45 4.61 -27.83
C ARG A 138 -12.12 3.64 -28.97
N SER A 139 -11.53 2.50 -28.67
CA SER A 139 -11.25 1.47 -29.69
C SER A 139 -12.50 0.74 -30.22
N GLY A 140 -13.69 1.00 -29.64
CA GLY A 140 -14.93 0.32 -30.00
C GLY A 140 -15.07 -1.07 -29.40
N PHE A 141 -14.15 -1.49 -28.51
CA PHE A 141 -14.24 -2.79 -27.85
C PHE A 141 -15.53 -2.91 -27.03
N LYS A 142 -16.18 -4.05 -27.11
CA LYS A 142 -17.39 -4.39 -26.35
C LYS A 142 -17.10 -5.57 -25.44
N PRO A 143 -16.94 -5.36 -24.13
CA PRO A 143 -16.72 -6.45 -23.18
C PRO A 143 -17.97 -7.34 -23.08
N LYS A 144 -17.77 -8.65 -22.88
CA LYS A 144 -18.86 -9.58 -22.58
C LYS A 144 -19.32 -9.40 -21.14
N ARG A 145 -18.38 -9.48 -20.18
CA ARG A 145 -18.60 -9.16 -18.76
C ARG A 145 -18.45 -7.67 -18.53
N SER A 146 -19.18 -7.14 -17.56
CA SER A 146 -18.98 -5.75 -17.13
C SER A 146 -17.56 -5.50 -16.61
N LEU A 147 -17.07 -4.29 -16.82
CA LEU A 147 -15.80 -3.82 -16.26
C LEU A 147 -16.10 -2.82 -15.13
N GLU A 148 -15.52 -3.04 -13.97
CA GLU A 148 -15.73 -2.21 -12.79
C GLU A 148 -14.40 -1.68 -12.25
N ILE A 149 -14.42 -0.44 -11.74
CA ILE A 149 -13.28 0.17 -11.06
C ILE A 149 -13.64 0.33 -9.59
N ILE A 150 -12.75 -0.17 -8.73
CA ILE A 150 -12.86 -0.03 -7.28
C ILE A 150 -11.78 0.94 -6.82
N LEU A 151 -12.19 1.97 -6.09
CA LEU A 151 -11.30 2.87 -5.38
C LEU A 151 -11.29 2.45 -3.91
N PHE A 152 -10.17 1.91 -3.44
CA PHE A 152 -10.06 1.47 -2.06
C PHE A 152 -9.77 2.63 -1.14
N THR A 153 -10.41 2.60 0.03
CA THR A 153 -10.24 3.58 1.09
C THR A 153 -9.15 3.12 2.04
N SER A 154 -8.17 4.00 2.33
CA SER A 154 -7.12 3.76 3.34
C SER A 154 -6.35 2.47 3.12
N GLU A 155 -5.64 2.38 2.01
CA GLU A 155 -4.62 1.36 1.81
C GLU A 155 -3.46 1.60 2.77
N GLU A 156 -3.07 2.85 2.91
CA GLU A 156 -1.98 3.29 3.76
C GLU A 156 -2.38 3.36 5.25
N PRO A 157 -1.56 2.83 6.16
CA PRO A 157 -1.88 2.75 7.59
C PRO A 157 -1.71 4.10 8.30
N THR A 158 -2.41 5.15 7.83
CA THR A 158 -2.23 6.51 8.33
C THR A 158 -3.02 6.78 9.61
N ARG A 159 -4.29 7.20 9.51
CA ARG A 159 -5.07 7.74 10.61
C ARG A 159 -5.36 6.75 11.73
N PHE A 160 -5.64 5.49 11.39
CA PHE A 160 -6.01 4.44 12.35
C PHE A 160 -4.97 3.31 12.44
N GLY A 161 -3.83 3.45 11.79
CA GLY A 161 -2.72 2.49 11.86
C GLY A 161 -2.99 1.12 11.20
N ILE A 162 -4.03 1.02 10.36
CA ILE A 162 -4.41 -0.23 9.67
C ILE A 162 -4.29 -0.03 8.17
N GLY A 163 -3.41 -0.81 7.54
CA GLY A 163 -3.28 -0.84 6.09
C GLY A 163 -4.37 -1.65 5.40
N CYS A 164 -4.64 -1.31 4.14
CA CYS A 164 -5.65 -1.95 3.28
C CYS A 164 -7.03 -2.03 3.95
N LEU A 165 -7.42 -0.98 4.69
CA LEU A 165 -8.63 -0.99 5.50
C LEU A 165 -9.88 -1.26 4.67
N GLY A 166 -10.02 -0.58 3.52
CA GLY A 166 -11.16 -0.71 2.63
C GLY A 166 -11.27 -2.11 2.01
N SER A 167 -10.21 -2.61 1.38
CA SER A 167 -10.22 -3.94 0.76
C SER A 167 -10.34 -5.05 1.80
N ARG A 168 -9.78 -4.87 2.99
CA ARG A 168 -9.91 -5.80 4.12
C ARG A 168 -11.38 -5.90 4.59
N LEU A 169 -12.10 -4.79 4.66
CA LEU A 169 -13.53 -4.79 4.95
C LEU A 169 -14.33 -5.44 3.83
N LEU A 170 -14.08 -5.05 2.57
CA LEU A 170 -14.74 -5.67 1.40
C LEU A 170 -14.59 -7.18 1.40
N ALA A 171 -13.42 -7.69 1.80
CA ALA A 171 -13.15 -9.13 1.88
C ALA A 171 -13.77 -9.83 3.09
N GLY A 172 -14.67 -9.20 3.83
CA GLY A 172 -15.37 -9.80 4.97
C GLY A 172 -14.58 -9.77 6.28
N GLY A 173 -13.88 -8.69 6.54
CA GLY A 173 -13.08 -8.49 7.76
C GLY A 173 -13.92 -8.28 9.02
N GLU A 174 -14.69 -9.28 9.49
CA GLU A 174 -15.55 -9.19 10.67
C GLU A 174 -14.80 -8.70 11.91
N THR A 175 -13.62 -9.25 12.20
CA THR A 175 -12.79 -8.83 13.34
C THR A 175 -12.40 -7.36 13.23
N LEU A 176 -12.08 -6.88 12.01
CA LEU A 176 -11.77 -5.48 11.76
C LEU A 176 -13.02 -4.62 11.96
N ALA A 177 -14.17 -5.03 11.42
CA ALA A 177 -15.42 -4.29 11.56
C ALA A 177 -15.80 -4.09 13.04
N GLU A 178 -15.63 -5.12 13.86
CA GLU A 178 -15.83 -5.00 15.32
C GLU A 178 -14.81 -4.07 16.00
N ALA A 179 -13.53 -4.18 15.60
CA ALA A 179 -12.48 -3.31 16.16
C ALA A 179 -12.74 -1.82 15.81
N LEU A 180 -13.18 -1.53 14.60
CA LEU A 180 -13.46 -0.17 14.13
C LEU A 180 -14.61 0.52 14.89
N LYS A 181 -15.50 -0.23 15.54
CA LYS A 181 -16.57 0.35 16.36
C LYS A 181 -16.05 1.11 17.58
N THR A 182 -14.90 0.71 18.09
CA THR A 182 -14.30 1.29 19.31
C THR A 182 -12.95 1.97 19.05
N MET A 183 -12.42 1.84 17.83
CA MET A 183 -11.12 2.41 17.46
C MET A 183 -11.20 3.93 17.39
N VAL A 184 -10.20 4.60 17.94
CA VAL A 184 -10.03 6.05 17.89
C VAL A 184 -8.69 6.41 17.28
N ASP A 185 -8.61 7.57 16.66
CA ASP A 185 -7.37 8.15 16.15
C ASP A 185 -6.56 8.87 17.25
N GLY A 186 -5.43 9.47 16.89
CA GLY A 186 -4.57 10.23 17.79
C GLY A 186 -5.24 11.47 18.41
N GLN A 187 -6.39 11.90 17.89
CA GLN A 187 -7.20 13.01 18.42
C GLN A 187 -8.42 12.52 19.24
N ASN A 188 -8.49 11.21 19.51
CA ASN A 188 -9.59 10.55 20.19
C ASN A 188 -10.95 10.64 19.45
N ILE A 189 -10.89 10.76 18.10
CA ILE A 189 -12.07 10.71 17.22
C ILE A 189 -12.26 9.27 16.77
N SER A 190 -13.47 8.73 16.93
CA SER A 190 -13.76 7.36 16.50
C SER A 190 -13.79 7.22 14.98
N PHE A 191 -13.50 6.01 14.48
CA PHE A 191 -13.58 5.70 13.04
C PHE A 191 -14.94 6.09 12.46
N LEU A 192 -16.03 5.70 13.13
CA LEU A 192 -17.39 5.98 12.66
C LEU A 192 -17.74 7.47 12.71
N GLU A 193 -17.26 8.21 13.70
CA GLU A 193 -17.41 9.66 13.77
C GLU A 193 -16.66 10.36 12.65
N ALA A 194 -15.42 9.95 12.37
CA ALA A 194 -14.64 10.45 11.27
C ALA A 194 -15.33 10.18 9.91
N ALA A 195 -15.85 8.96 9.72
CA ALA A 195 -16.58 8.57 8.52
C ALA A 195 -17.87 9.40 8.33
N ARG A 196 -18.62 9.64 9.41
CA ARG A 196 -19.84 10.50 9.39
C ARG A 196 -19.50 11.95 9.06
N SER A 197 -18.46 12.48 9.67
CA SER A 197 -17.99 13.86 9.42
C SER A 197 -17.59 14.08 7.98
N ALA A 198 -17.02 13.06 7.34
CA ALA A 198 -16.66 13.06 5.93
C ALA A 198 -17.83 12.72 4.98
N GLY A 199 -19.02 12.41 5.50
CA GLY A 199 -20.22 12.14 4.70
C GLY A 199 -20.37 10.68 4.22
N TYR A 200 -19.51 9.76 4.66
CA TYR A 200 -19.52 8.37 4.21
C TYR A 200 -20.46 7.45 5.00
N ALA A 201 -20.73 7.75 6.26
CA ALA A 201 -21.65 6.97 7.08
C ALA A 201 -23.01 7.68 7.21
N ARG A 202 -24.08 7.03 6.75
CA ARG A 202 -25.46 7.53 6.83
C ARG A 202 -26.35 6.47 7.50
N GLY A 203 -26.36 6.38 8.81
CA GLY A 203 -27.29 5.48 9.49
C GLY A 203 -26.63 4.53 10.48
N GLU A 204 -27.26 3.36 10.69
CA GLU A 204 -26.77 2.37 11.63
C GLU A 204 -25.37 1.88 11.24
N ASP A 205 -24.51 1.71 12.25
CA ASP A 205 -23.06 1.49 12.12
C ASP A 205 -22.74 0.03 11.74
N ASP A 206 -23.44 -0.53 10.76
CA ASP A 206 -23.19 -1.89 10.28
C ASP A 206 -22.20 -1.89 9.12
N LEU A 207 -20.92 -2.01 9.48
CA LEU A 207 -19.82 -2.14 8.50
C LEU A 207 -19.90 -3.45 7.70
N SER A 208 -20.71 -4.43 8.11
CA SER A 208 -20.88 -5.68 7.36
C SER A 208 -21.64 -5.48 6.03
N SER A 209 -22.32 -4.36 5.88
CA SER A 209 -23.04 -4.00 4.66
C SER A 209 -22.13 -3.84 3.43
N VAL A 210 -20.82 -3.57 3.65
CA VAL A 210 -19.83 -3.45 2.56
C VAL A 210 -19.18 -4.78 2.20
N PHE A 211 -19.41 -5.85 2.95
CA PHE A 211 -18.74 -7.13 2.71
C PHE A 211 -19.18 -7.74 1.38
N LEU A 212 -18.22 -8.09 0.55
CA LEU A 212 -18.46 -8.82 -0.67
C LEU A 212 -18.36 -10.34 -0.42
N LYS A 213 -19.15 -11.08 -1.17
CA LYS A 213 -19.11 -12.55 -1.12
C LYS A 213 -17.95 -13.06 -1.95
N LYS A 214 -17.51 -14.28 -1.63
CA LYS A 214 -16.60 -15.00 -2.51
C LYS A 214 -17.20 -15.09 -3.92
N ASP A 215 -16.34 -14.97 -4.94
CA ASP A 215 -16.69 -14.96 -6.36
C ASP A 215 -17.57 -13.76 -6.80
N SER A 216 -17.50 -12.63 -6.06
CA SER A 216 -18.16 -11.37 -6.44
C SER A 216 -17.66 -10.82 -7.77
N TYR A 217 -16.39 -11.08 -8.10
CA TYR A 217 -15.79 -10.76 -9.39
C TYR A 217 -15.22 -12.00 -10.07
N SER A 218 -15.26 -12.04 -11.40
CA SER A 218 -14.63 -13.11 -12.17
C SER A 218 -13.10 -12.97 -12.20
N ALA A 219 -12.59 -11.75 -12.04
CA ALA A 219 -11.18 -11.42 -11.86
C ALA A 219 -11.04 -10.02 -11.27
N PHE A 220 -9.95 -9.79 -10.52
CA PHE A 220 -9.48 -8.47 -10.11
C PHE A 220 -8.04 -8.27 -10.57
N VAL A 221 -7.75 -7.13 -11.21
CA VAL A 221 -6.40 -6.82 -11.71
C VAL A 221 -6.01 -5.43 -11.26
N GLU A 222 -4.90 -5.31 -10.52
CA GLU A 222 -4.36 -4.04 -10.06
C GLU A 222 -3.12 -3.66 -10.87
N LEU A 223 -3.05 -2.41 -11.34
CA LEU A 223 -1.86 -1.79 -11.91
C LEU A 223 -1.17 -0.97 -10.82
N HIS A 224 0.16 -1.11 -10.68
CA HIS A 224 0.89 -0.40 -9.65
C HIS A 224 2.32 -0.10 -10.10
N ILE A 225 3.00 0.85 -9.46
CA ILE A 225 4.45 0.98 -9.56
C ILE A 225 5.13 -0.19 -8.82
N GLU A 226 6.34 -0.58 -9.24
CA GLU A 226 7.05 -1.70 -8.60
C GLU A 226 7.39 -1.45 -7.13
N GLN A 227 7.63 -0.20 -6.74
CA GLN A 227 8.18 0.16 -5.42
C GLN A 227 9.53 -0.51 -5.14
N GLY A 228 10.23 -0.91 -6.19
CA GLY A 228 11.52 -1.58 -6.21
C GLY A 228 12.29 -1.23 -7.49
N PRO A 229 13.61 -1.48 -7.54
CA PRO A 229 14.46 -1.04 -8.64
C PRO A 229 14.61 -2.07 -9.78
N ILE A 230 14.04 -3.26 -9.67
CA ILE A 230 14.39 -4.40 -10.54
C ILE A 230 13.99 -4.14 -11.99
N LEU A 231 12.80 -3.60 -12.24
CA LEU A 231 12.33 -3.36 -13.61
C LEU A 231 13.15 -2.27 -14.28
N GLU A 232 13.46 -1.19 -13.56
CA GLU A 232 14.31 -0.11 -14.07
C GLU A 232 15.74 -0.60 -14.34
N ASP A 233 16.37 -1.25 -13.36
CA ASP A 233 17.76 -1.75 -13.46
C ASP A 233 17.95 -2.76 -14.61
N GLU A 234 16.94 -3.58 -14.87
CA GLU A 234 16.98 -4.59 -15.94
C GLU A 234 16.40 -4.10 -17.28
N GLY A 235 15.85 -2.88 -17.36
CA GLY A 235 15.22 -2.34 -18.56
C GLY A 235 13.97 -3.11 -18.98
N ILE A 236 13.21 -3.61 -18.01
CA ILE A 236 11.98 -4.40 -18.21
C ILE A 236 10.77 -3.47 -18.12
N SER A 237 9.88 -3.53 -19.11
CA SER A 237 8.71 -2.64 -19.19
C SER A 237 7.57 -3.06 -18.25
N ILE A 238 7.40 -4.36 -18.00
CA ILE A 238 6.23 -4.91 -17.28
C ILE A 238 6.65 -5.99 -16.29
N GLY A 239 6.26 -5.82 -15.05
CA GLY A 239 6.28 -6.86 -14.02
C GLY A 239 4.94 -7.60 -13.97
N ILE A 240 4.99 -8.93 -14.10
CA ILE A 240 3.82 -9.78 -13.89
C ILE A 240 3.95 -10.37 -12.50
N VAL A 241 3.14 -9.89 -11.57
CA VAL A 241 3.23 -10.32 -10.16
C VAL A 241 2.64 -11.71 -10.03
N THR A 242 3.42 -12.64 -9.48
CA THR A 242 2.98 -14.02 -9.23
C THR A 242 2.47 -14.23 -7.81
N ASN A 243 3.03 -13.48 -6.88
CA ASN A 243 2.75 -13.60 -5.45
C ASN A 243 2.82 -12.24 -4.77
N ILE A 244 2.00 -12.05 -3.74
CA ILE A 244 2.11 -10.91 -2.83
C ILE A 244 2.49 -11.47 -1.46
N ALA A 245 3.62 -11.01 -0.92
CA ALA A 245 4.05 -11.36 0.42
C ALA A 245 3.11 -10.72 1.45
N ALA A 246 2.76 -11.50 2.48
CA ALA A 246 1.92 -10.97 3.53
C ALA A 246 2.72 -10.67 4.80
N PRO A 247 2.48 -9.50 5.43
CA PRO A 247 3.11 -9.15 6.68
C PRO A 247 2.51 -9.88 7.87
N ALA A 248 3.35 -10.02 8.89
CA ALA A 248 2.93 -10.15 10.26
C ALA A 248 3.58 -9.03 11.06
N SER A 249 2.77 -8.24 11.74
CA SER A 249 3.23 -7.15 12.61
C SER A 249 3.24 -7.62 14.05
N ILE A 250 4.33 -7.37 14.75
CA ILE A 250 4.59 -7.88 16.09
C ILE A 250 4.96 -6.72 17.00
N LYS A 251 4.30 -6.63 18.14
CA LYS A 251 4.64 -5.73 19.23
C LYS A 251 5.43 -6.47 20.29
N VAL A 252 6.53 -5.87 20.76
CA VAL A 252 7.39 -6.41 21.83
C VAL A 252 7.72 -5.35 22.83
N ASP A 253 7.46 -5.63 24.11
CA ASP A 253 7.82 -4.74 25.21
C ASP A 253 8.78 -5.44 26.20
N PHE A 254 9.87 -4.76 26.53
CA PHE A 254 10.78 -5.14 27.60
C PHE A 254 10.71 -4.15 28.77
N GLU A 255 10.78 -4.68 30.00
CA GLU A 255 10.84 -3.89 31.22
C GLU A 255 12.05 -4.27 32.07
N GLY A 256 12.80 -3.26 32.50
CA GLY A 256 13.92 -3.35 33.43
C GLY A 256 13.75 -2.36 34.57
N ASN A 257 14.73 -2.29 35.47
CA ASN A 257 14.63 -1.40 36.64
C ASN A 257 14.89 0.08 36.31
N GLY A 258 15.59 0.35 35.18
CA GLY A 258 16.06 1.69 34.91
C GLY A 258 17.14 2.15 35.89
N GLY A 259 17.35 3.47 35.97
CA GLY A 259 18.24 4.07 36.94
C GLY A 259 19.19 5.11 36.38
N HIS A 260 20.04 5.69 37.23
CA HIS A 260 21.00 6.71 36.81
C HIS A 260 22.17 6.07 36.05
N ALA A 261 22.47 6.57 34.84
CA ALA A 261 23.47 6.01 33.95
C ALA A 261 24.90 5.94 34.54
N GLY A 262 25.27 6.85 35.44
CA GLY A 262 26.55 6.84 36.14
C GLY A 262 26.51 6.19 37.52
N GLY A 263 25.31 5.99 38.09
CA GLY A 263 25.15 5.49 39.46
C GLY A 263 25.04 3.98 39.61
N VAL A 264 24.59 3.28 38.56
CA VAL A 264 24.44 1.84 38.56
C VAL A 264 25.59 1.19 37.81
N LEU A 265 26.32 0.27 38.45
CA LEU A 265 27.44 -0.44 37.82
C LEU A 265 26.96 -1.37 36.71
N MET A 266 27.81 -1.61 35.69
CA MET A 266 27.44 -2.43 34.52
C MET A 266 26.94 -3.83 34.87
N PRO A 267 27.55 -4.59 35.85
CA PRO A 267 27.07 -5.94 36.21
C PRO A 267 25.69 -5.95 36.86
N ASP A 268 25.25 -4.81 37.43
CA ASP A 268 24.01 -4.70 38.22
C ASP A 268 22.84 -4.17 37.36
N ARG A 269 23.09 -3.93 36.06
CA ARG A 269 22.08 -3.37 35.12
C ARG A 269 21.18 -4.45 34.54
N ASN A 270 19.89 -4.14 34.50
CA ASN A 270 18.91 -4.81 33.67
C ASN A 270 18.29 -3.78 32.71
N ASP A 271 19.00 -3.55 31.62
CA ASP A 271 18.77 -2.47 30.66
C ASP A 271 17.82 -2.96 29.56
N ALA A 272 16.59 -2.40 29.52
CA ALA A 272 15.59 -2.74 28.53
C ALA A 272 15.99 -2.29 27.12
N GLY A 273 16.74 -1.18 26.99
CA GLY A 273 17.23 -0.71 25.70
C GLY A 273 18.25 -1.65 25.07
N LEU A 274 19.15 -2.23 25.89
CA LEU A 274 20.09 -3.25 25.39
C LEU A 274 19.37 -4.56 25.02
N ALA A 275 18.28 -4.92 25.71
CA ALA A 275 17.47 -6.06 25.32
C ALA A 275 16.81 -5.83 23.95
N ALA A 276 16.27 -4.63 23.72
CA ALA A 276 15.72 -4.24 22.43
C ALA A 276 16.78 -4.28 21.31
N ALA A 277 17.97 -3.74 21.53
CA ALA A 277 19.06 -3.74 20.56
C ALA A 277 19.48 -5.18 20.16
N GLU A 278 19.60 -6.10 21.12
CA GLU A 278 19.87 -7.52 20.82
C GLU A 278 18.74 -8.16 20.02
N LEU A 279 17.48 -7.81 20.31
CA LEU A 279 16.34 -8.34 19.56
C LEU A 279 16.32 -7.82 18.12
N MET A 280 16.65 -6.55 17.87
CA MET A 280 16.77 -5.99 16.53
C MET A 280 17.77 -6.78 15.69
N LEU A 281 18.97 -7.05 16.22
CA LEU A 281 19.98 -7.87 15.56
C LEU A 281 19.53 -9.33 15.38
N ALA A 282 18.75 -9.86 16.31
CA ALA A 282 18.20 -11.21 16.19
C ALA A 282 17.14 -11.29 15.07
N VAL A 283 16.32 -10.24 14.88
CA VAL A 283 15.36 -10.16 13.78
C VAL A 283 16.10 -10.25 12.45
N GLU A 284 17.10 -9.38 12.23
CA GLU A 284 17.92 -9.41 11.02
C GLU A 284 18.52 -10.80 10.76
N ASN A 285 19.17 -11.39 11.77
CA ASN A 285 19.79 -12.71 11.64
C ASN A 285 18.79 -13.82 11.31
N HIS A 286 17.57 -13.79 11.89
CA HIS A 286 16.55 -14.79 11.60
C HIS A 286 15.96 -14.64 10.21
N VAL A 287 15.80 -13.42 9.73
CA VAL A 287 15.38 -13.11 8.36
C VAL A 287 16.43 -13.57 7.35
N MET A 288 17.69 -13.16 7.52
CA MET A 288 18.81 -13.58 6.68
C MET A 288 18.97 -15.11 6.66
N GLY A 289 18.76 -15.78 7.79
CA GLY A 289 18.82 -17.23 7.94
C GLY A 289 17.51 -17.97 7.62
N SER A 290 16.53 -17.33 6.96
CA SER A 290 15.25 -17.96 6.58
C SER A 290 15.37 -19.00 5.48
N GLY A 291 16.37 -18.84 4.61
CA GLY A 291 16.58 -19.68 3.41
C GLY A 291 15.91 -19.14 2.15
N SER A 292 15.31 -17.95 2.20
CA SER A 292 14.70 -17.30 1.04
C SER A 292 15.02 -15.81 1.00
N ILE A 293 15.26 -15.30 -0.20
CA ILE A 293 15.40 -13.86 -0.45
C ILE A 293 14.06 -13.13 -0.33
N ASP A 294 12.93 -13.84 -0.39
CA ASP A 294 11.60 -13.26 -0.29
C ASP A 294 11.16 -13.00 1.15
N THR A 295 11.89 -13.55 2.13
CA THR A 295 11.69 -13.20 3.53
C THR A 295 12.34 -11.84 3.80
N VAL A 296 11.55 -10.87 4.26
CA VAL A 296 12.06 -9.57 4.72
C VAL A 296 11.54 -9.28 6.12
N GLY A 297 12.31 -8.51 6.89
CA GLY A 297 11.90 -8.13 8.25
C GLY A 297 12.55 -6.84 8.70
N THR A 298 11.76 -6.00 9.34
CA THR A 298 12.15 -4.66 9.76
C THR A 298 11.66 -4.39 11.18
N VAL A 299 12.51 -3.78 12.00
CA VAL A 299 12.07 -3.15 13.25
C VAL A 299 11.83 -1.68 12.94
N GLY A 300 10.57 -1.33 12.69
CA GLY A 300 10.17 0.00 12.24
C GLY A 300 10.03 1.01 13.37
N ILE A 301 9.70 0.54 14.58
CA ILE A 301 9.55 1.39 15.77
C ILE A 301 10.46 0.86 16.88
N LEU A 302 11.17 1.77 17.52
CA LEU A 302 11.90 1.57 18.76
C LEU A 302 11.72 2.78 19.65
N GLU A 303 11.09 2.59 20.79
CA GLU A 303 10.91 3.64 21.80
C GLU A 303 11.58 3.23 23.10
N LEU A 304 12.30 4.16 23.71
CA LEU A 304 12.99 3.96 24.97
C LEU A 304 12.45 4.91 26.05
N HIS A 305 12.13 4.39 27.21
CA HIS A 305 11.69 5.18 28.34
C HIS A 305 12.74 5.16 29.45
N PRO A 306 13.12 6.32 30.05
CA PRO A 306 12.53 7.67 29.90
C PRO A 306 13.06 8.48 28.69
N GLY A 307 13.94 7.94 27.85
CA GLY A 307 14.50 8.68 26.69
C GLY A 307 15.49 9.78 27.07
N ALA A 308 16.21 9.62 28.16
CA ALA A 308 17.18 10.60 28.66
C ALA A 308 18.61 10.05 28.61
N ILE A 309 19.57 10.84 28.15
CA ILE A 309 20.96 10.43 27.92
C ILE A 309 21.65 9.90 29.16
N ASN A 310 21.23 10.34 30.34
CA ASN A 310 21.81 9.97 31.65
C ASN A 310 20.94 8.97 32.42
N SER A 311 20.03 8.29 31.78
CA SER A 311 19.13 7.28 32.37
C SER A 311 19.27 5.93 31.68
N ILE A 312 19.33 4.86 32.44
CA ILE A 312 19.24 3.50 31.96
C ILE A 312 17.78 3.26 31.55
N PRO A 313 17.48 2.80 30.33
CA PRO A 313 16.11 2.53 29.92
C PRO A 313 15.40 1.51 30.82
N SER A 314 14.29 1.94 31.42
CA SER A 314 13.41 1.06 32.20
C SER A 314 12.39 0.32 31.36
N LYS A 315 12.05 0.86 30.18
CA LYS A 315 11.18 0.21 29.19
C LYS A 315 11.74 0.40 27.80
N ALA A 316 11.49 -0.60 26.95
CA ALA A 316 11.73 -0.52 25.51
C ALA A 316 10.53 -1.14 24.78
N HIS A 317 9.99 -0.40 23.82
CA HIS A 317 8.91 -0.80 22.95
C HIS A 317 9.44 -0.97 21.53
N LEU A 318 9.12 -2.09 20.87
CA LEU A 318 9.47 -2.36 19.48
C LEU A 318 8.23 -2.79 18.71
N GLU A 319 8.16 -2.34 17.45
CA GLU A 319 7.23 -2.91 16.46
C GLU A 319 8.01 -3.46 15.27
N ILE A 320 7.69 -4.71 14.93
CA ILE A 320 8.43 -5.52 13.96
C ILE A 320 7.48 -5.96 12.86
N ASP A 321 7.84 -5.73 11.61
CA ASP A 321 7.18 -6.24 10.42
C ASP A 321 8.00 -7.40 9.83
N VAL A 322 7.38 -8.56 9.58
CA VAL A 322 8.01 -9.72 8.93
C VAL A 322 7.11 -10.16 7.77
N ARG A 323 7.66 -10.21 6.56
CA ARG A 323 6.94 -10.57 5.34
C ARG A 323 7.55 -11.76 4.64
N ASP A 324 6.71 -12.57 4.01
CA ASP A 324 7.12 -13.67 3.13
C ASP A 324 5.97 -14.06 2.19
N ILE A 325 6.29 -14.65 1.05
CA ILE A 325 5.33 -15.31 0.15
C ILE A 325 4.94 -16.72 0.62
N ASP A 326 5.66 -17.25 1.58
CA ASP A 326 5.44 -18.55 2.22
C ASP A 326 5.07 -18.31 3.69
N GLU A 327 3.82 -18.62 4.02
CA GLU A 327 3.27 -18.40 5.34
C GLU A 327 4.01 -19.21 6.44
N ASP A 328 4.34 -20.46 6.16
CA ASP A 328 5.02 -21.34 7.13
C ASP A 328 6.43 -20.85 7.43
N ARG A 329 7.16 -20.40 6.40
CA ARG A 329 8.51 -19.84 6.57
C ARG A 329 8.46 -18.54 7.37
N ARG A 330 7.53 -17.62 7.07
CA ARG A 330 7.29 -16.40 7.85
C ARG A 330 6.99 -16.72 9.31
N ASN A 331 6.08 -17.65 9.55
CA ASN A 331 5.66 -18.03 10.89
C ASN A 331 6.81 -18.71 11.67
N ALA A 332 7.67 -19.48 10.99
CA ALA A 332 8.88 -20.03 11.58
C ALA A 332 9.87 -18.94 12.01
N VAL A 333 10.05 -17.88 11.21
CA VAL A 333 10.87 -16.71 11.58
C VAL A 333 10.29 -16.00 12.80
N ILE A 334 8.99 -15.75 12.85
CA ILE A 334 8.31 -15.14 13.99
C ILE A 334 8.53 -15.97 15.27
N LYS A 335 8.41 -17.28 15.17
CA LYS A 335 8.68 -18.17 16.30
C LYS A 335 10.13 -18.07 16.80
N LYS A 336 11.11 -17.97 15.88
CA LYS A 336 12.52 -17.73 16.24
C LYS A 336 12.71 -16.41 16.94
N ILE A 337 12.08 -15.32 16.45
CA ILE A 337 12.10 -13.98 17.07
C ILE A 337 11.53 -14.05 18.49
N HIS A 338 10.38 -14.70 18.69
CA HIS A 338 9.78 -14.86 20.02
C HIS A 338 10.70 -15.63 20.99
N ASN A 339 11.34 -16.71 20.51
CA ASN A 339 12.27 -17.46 21.33
C ASN A 339 13.51 -16.63 21.70
N SER A 340 14.00 -15.80 20.76
CA SER A 340 15.10 -14.88 21.02
C SER A 340 14.70 -13.81 22.04
N ALA A 341 13.51 -13.23 21.94
CA ALA A 341 13.02 -12.25 22.92
C ALA A 341 13.00 -12.84 24.33
N LYS A 342 12.52 -14.07 24.51
CA LYS A 342 12.54 -14.77 25.79
C LYS A 342 13.96 -15.04 26.30
N ALA A 343 14.86 -15.48 25.44
CA ALA A 343 16.24 -15.78 25.80
C ALA A 343 17.01 -14.52 26.19
N ILE A 344 16.80 -13.41 25.44
CA ILE A 344 17.39 -12.10 25.71
C ILE A 344 16.86 -11.55 27.05
N ALA A 345 15.56 -11.61 27.30
CA ALA A 345 14.97 -11.18 28.55
C ALA A 345 15.62 -11.89 29.74
N LYS A 346 15.74 -13.21 29.66
CA LYS A 346 16.41 -14.02 30.69
C LYS A 346 17.88 -13.65 30.86
N LYS A 347 18.63 -13.49 29.76
CA LYS A 347 20.07 -13.16 29.75
C LYS A 347 20.35 -11.81 30.39
N ARG A 348 19.46 -10.82 30.11
CA ARG A 348 19.63 -9.44 30.57
C ARG A 348 18.88 -9.10 31.85
N TYR A 349 18.23 -10.08 32.45
CA TYR A 349 17.43 -9.93 33.68
C TYR A 349 16.34 -8.86 33.54
N VAL A 350 15.77 -8.70 32.34
CA VAL A 350 14.59 -7.87 32.06
C VAL A 350 13.36 -8.75 31.92
N THR A 351 12.19 -8.16 32.06
CA THR A 351 10.90 -8.80 31.82
C THR A 351 10.50 -8.61 30.36
N LEU A 352 10.12 -9.67 29.65
CA LEU A 352 9.37 -9.59 28.40
C LEU A 352 7.90 -9.39 28.81
N SER A 353 7.45 -8.13 28.86
CA SER A 353 6.10 -7.80 29.36
C SER A 353 5.03 -7.98 28.28
N GLU A 354 5.40 -7.84 27.00
CA GLU A 354 4.50 -8.13 25.88
C GLU A 354 5.25 -8.77 24.71
N PHE A 355 4.63 -9.75 24.08
CA PHE A 355 4.92 -10.24 22.73
C PHE A 355 3.57 -10.54 22.08
N LYS A 356 3.12 -9.65 21.21
CA LYS A 356 1.79 -9.74 20.61
C LYS A 356 1.89 -9.64 19.10
N ILE A 357 1.24 -10.56 18.41
CA ILE A 357 1.01 -10.45 16.96
C ILE A 357 -0.19 -9.52 16.77
N ILE A 358 0.02 -8.38 16.11
CA ILE A 358 -1.02 -7.36 15.84
C ILE A 358 -1.86 -7.79 14.67
N ASN A 359 -1.21 -8.20 13.58
CA ASN A 359 -1.84 -8.77 12.39
C ASN A 359 -0.97 -9.88 11.82
N GLN A 360 -1.60 -10.81 11.10
CA GLN A 360 -0.92 -11.93 10.44
C GLN A 360 -1.82 -12.41 9.29
N ASP A 361 -1.61 -11.83 8.12
CA ASP A 361 -2.40 -12.16 6.95
C ASP A 361 -1.74 -13.28 6.12
N PRO A 362 -2.50 -14.16 5.45
CA PRO A 362 -1.93 -15.11 4.51
C PRO A 362 -1.43 -14.40 3.25
N PRO A 363 -0.33 -14.86 2.63
CA PRO A 363 0.11 -14.36 1.33
C PRO A 363 -0.92 -14.69 0.24
N ALA A 364 -0.86 -13.94 -0.87
CA ALA A 364 -1.74 -14.16 -2.00
C ALA A 364 -0.96 -14.63 -3.23
N HIS A 365 -1.63 -15.45 -4.06
CA HIS A 365 -1.09 -15.94 -5.32
C HIS A 365 -1.94 -15.38 -6.46
N SER A 366 -1.29 -14.89 -7.52
CA SER A 366 -1.99 -14.47 -8.72
C SER A 366 -2.59 -15.67 -9.45
N GLU A 367 -3.82 -15.52 -9.95
CA GLU A 367 -4.50 -16.56 -10.70
C GLU A 367 -3.82 -16.78 -12.05
N LYS A 368 -3.64 -18.03 -12.43
CA LYS A 368 -2.94 -18.43 -13.64
C LYS A 368 -3.55 -17.80 -14.91
N SER A 369 -4.85 -17.75 -15.01
CA SER A 369 -5.58 -17.15 -16.14
C SER A 369 -5.27 -15.65 -16.30
N ILE A 370 -5.08 -14.93 -15.19
CA ILE A 370 -4.73 -13.51 -15.20
C ILE A 370 -3.26 -13.32 -15.60
N ILE A 371 -2.36 -14.15 -15.07
CA ILE A 371 -0.95 -14.17 -15.47
C ILE A 371 -0.84 -14.38 -16.98
N GLU A 372 -1.52 -15.39 -17.53
CA GLU A 372 -1.52 -15.73 -18.96
C GLU A 372 -2.12 -14.59 -19.81
N ALA A 373 -3.20 -13.95 -19.34
CA ALA A 373 -3.81 -12.82 -20.04
C ALA A 373 -2.87 -11.61 -20.09
N THR A 374 -2.19 -11.30 -18.96
CA THR A 374 -1.22 -10.21 -18.86
C THR A 374 0.04 -10.49 -19.70
N GLU A 375 0.51 -11.74 -19.70
CA GLU A 375 1.62 -12.15 -20.56
C GLU A 375 1.27 -12.02 -22.04
N ALA A 376 0.07 -12.46 -22.43
CA ALA A 376 -0.40 -12.35 -23.79
C ALA A 376 -0.55 -10.88 -24.23
N ALA A 377 -1.07 -10.01 -23.36
CA ALA A 377 -1.16 -8.57 -23.59
C ALA A 377 0.22 -7.93 -23.80
N SER A 378 1.18 -8.26 -22.93
CA SER A 378 2.56 -7.76 -23.04
C SER A 378 3.25 -8.23 -24.34
N LYS A 379 3.03 -9.49 -24.75
CA LYS A 379 3.55 -10.03 -26.03
C LYS A 379 2.95 -9.32 -27.24
N GLU A 380 1.64 -9.08 -27.22
CA GLU A 380 0.93 -8.38 -28.29
C GLU A 380 1.47 -6.97 -28.49
N LEU A 381 1.79 -6.28 -27.39
CA LEU A 381 2.41 -4.95 -27.38
C LEU A 381 3.92 -4.96 -27.60
N LYS A 382 4.54 -6.14 -27.73
CA LYS A 382 6.00 -6.32 -27.89
C LYS A 382 6.81 -5.72 -26.73
N LEU A 383 6.24 -5.72 -25.53
CA LEU A 383 6.91 -5.22 -24.31
C LEU A 383 7.73 -6.32 -23.64
N THR A 384 8.87 -5.93 -23.10
CA THR A 384 9.65 -6.78 -22.20
C THR A 384 8.87 -7.02 -20.90
N ARG A 385 9.00 -8.21 -20.30
CA ARG A 385 8.27 -8.59 -19.11
C ARG A 385 9.07 -9.55 -18.23
N LYS A 386 8.75 -9.52 -16.94
CA LYS A 386 9.37 -10.38 -15.92
C LYS A 386 8.31 -10.86 -14.93
N TYR A 387 8.36 -12.13 -14.55
CA TYR A 387 7.61 -12.62 -13.40
C TYR A 387 8.30 -12.16 -12.12
N MET A 388 7.53 -11.63 -11.19
CA MET A 388 8.07 -11.07 -9.95
C MET A 388 7.16 -11.34 -8.76
N VAL A 389 7.72 -11.11 -7.57
CA VAL A 389 7.02 -11.15 -6.29
C VAL A 389 6.85 -9.72 -5.79
N SER A 390 5.65 -9.34 -5.35
CA SER A 390 5.49 -8.14 -4.55
C SER A 390 5.83 -8.43 -3.10
N ARG A 391 6.76 -7.65 -2.54
CA ARG A 391 7.03 -7.64 -1.09
C ARG A 391 6.32 -6.48 -0.40
N ALA A 392 5.73 -5.57 -1.18
CA ALA A 392 4.84 -4.54 -0.69
C ALA A 392 3.44 -5.11 -0.43
N TYR A 393 2.70 -4.44 0.43
CA TYR A 393 1.32 -4.73 0.77
C TYR A 393 0.42 -4.03 -0.24
N HIS A 394 -0.70 -4.66 -0.65
CA HIS A 394 -1.60 -4.10 -1.66
C HIS A 394 -3.03 -4.54 -1.37
N ASP A 395 -4.00 -3.78 -1.84
CA ASP A 395 -5.42 -4.13 -1.79
C ASP A 395 -5.71 -5.47 -2.47
N SER A 396 -4.95 -5.81 -3.51
CA SER A 396 -4.98 -7.11 -4.19
C SER A 396 -4.83 -8.31 -3.26
N LEU A 397 -4.10 -8.18 -2.14
CA LEU A 397 -3.95 -9.24 -1.14
C LEU A 397 -5.31 -9.65 -0.55
N PHE A 398 -6.18 -8.68 -0.31
CA PHE A 398 -7.51 -8.93 0.24
C PHE A 398 -8.51 -9.30 -0.85
N MET A 399 -8.39 -8.69 -2.03
CA MET A 399 -9.22 -9.09 -3.19
C MET A 399 -9.01 -10.56 -3.56
N ALA A 400 -7.82 -11.13 -3.36
CA ALA A 400 -7.55 -12.55 -3.53
C ALA A 400 -8.44 -13.49 -2.68
N ARG A 401 -9.06 -12.98 -1.61
CA ARG A 401 -9.98 -13.74 -0.75
C ARG A 401 -11.37 -13.90 -1.35
N ILE A 402 -11.75 -12.99 -2.24
CA ILE A 402 -13.11 -12.89 -2.81
C ILE A 402 -13.18 -12.99 -4.33
N SER A 403 -12.03 -13.01 -5.02
CA SER A 403 -11.95 -13.16 -6.48
C SER A 403 -10.61 -13.72 -6.92
N PRO A 404 -10.50 -14.34 -8.10
CA PRO A 404 -9.22 -14.51 -8.78
C PRO A 404 -8.52 -13.16 -8.91
N MET A 405 -7.22 -13.08 -8.56
CA MET A 405 -6.48 -11.82 -8.49
C MET A 405 -5.21 -11.89 -9.32
N GLY A 406 -4.76 -10.73 -9.83
CA GLY A 406 -3.44 -10.51 -10.41
C GLY A 406 -3.01 -9.06 -10.31
N MET A 407 -1.69 -8.82 -10.43
CA MET A 407 -1.13 -7.47 -10.44
C MET A 407 -0.14 -7.28 -11.58
N ILE A 408 -0.07 -6.03 -12.05
CA ILE A 408 0.84 -5.56 -13.10
C ILE A 408 1.71 -4.47 -12.50
N PHE A 409 3.04 -4.65 -12.55
CA PHE A 409 3.98 -3.62 -12.15
C PHE A 409 4.56 -2.87 -13.35
N ILE A 410 4.81 -1.59 -13.14
CA ILE A 410 5.60 -0.74 -14.05
C ILE A 410 6.85 -0.25 -13.31
N PRO A 411 7.94 0.09 -14.04
CA PRO A 411 9.14 0.65 -13.45
C PRO A 411 8.85 1.93 -12.65
N CYS A 412 9.58 2.11 -11.57
CA CYS A 412 9.65 3.38 -10.86
C CYS A 412 11.11 3.77 -10.60
N TYR A 413 11.40 5.05 -10.63
CA TYR A 413 12.74 5.61 -10.56
C TYR A 413 13.48 5.15 -9.31
N LYS A 414 14.59 4.45 -9.47
CA LYS A 414 15.43 3.87 -8.40
C LYS A 414 14.66 3.02 -7.38
N GLY A 415 13.51 2.53 -7.75
CA GLY A 415 12.63 1.82 -6.83
C GLY A 415 12.05 2.69 -5.71
N TYR A 416 12.02 3.99 -5.89
CA TYR A 416 11.56 4.93 -4.89
C TYR A 416 10.04 4.88 -4.76
N SER A 417 9.58 4.67 -3.53
CA SER A 417 8.20 4.82 -3.08
C SER A 417 8.19 5.32 -1.65
N HIS A 418 7.08 5.87 -1.19
CA HIS A 418 6.92 6.45 0.14
C HIS A 418 7.88 7.62 0.41
N LYS A 419 8.20 8.39 -0.63
CA LYS A 419 9.03 9.58 -0.54
C LYS A 419 8.80 10.53 -1.73
N PRO A 420 9.11 11.82 -1.57
CA PRO A 420 8.78 12.84 -2.58
C PRO A 420 9.42 12.63 -3.96
N GLU A 421 10.55 11.91 -4.02
CA GLU A 421 11.26 11.63 -5.28
C GLU A 421 10.72 10.42 -6.06
N GLU A 422 9.63 9.83 -5.59
CA GLU A 422 8.90 8.78 -6.30
C GLU A 422 8.50 9.26 -7.70
N TYR A 423 8.82 8.45 -8.71
CA TYR A 423 8.54 8.81 -10.10
C TYR A 423 8.37 7.58 -10.98
N ALA A 424 7.34 7.60 -11.81
CA ALA A 424 7.16 6.66 -12.93
C ALA A 424 7.07 7.47 -14.23
N SER A 425 7.78 7.02 -15.29
CA SER A 425 7.79 7.78 -16.53
C SER A 425 6.42 7.70 -17.23
N PRO A 426 6.00 8.76 -17.98
CA PRO A 426 4.77 8.71 -18.78
C PRO A 426 4.75 7.51 -19.74
N LYS A 427 5.91 7.07 -20.23
CA LYS A 427 6.01 5.91 -21.12
C LYS A 427 5.75 4.58 -20.37
N ASP A 428 6.24 4.43 -19.17
CA ASP A 428 6.00 3.23 -18.36
C ASP A 428 4.53 3.17 -17.93
N ILE A 429 3.95 4.30 -17.54
CA ILE A 429 2.52 4.42 -17.23
C ILE A 429 1.69 4.05 -18.46
N GLU A 430 2.00 4.60 -19.65
CA GLU A 430 1.33 4.25 -20.90
C GLU A 430 1.39 2.75 -21.19
N ASN A 431 2.58 2.14 -21.04
CA ASN A 431 2.77 0.71 -21.25
C ASN A 431 1.92 -0.13 -20.29
N GLY A 432 1.94 0.23 -18.98
CA GLY A 432 1.13 -0.43 -17.97
C GLY A 432 -0.36 -0.34 -18.25
N VAL A 433 -0.85 0.85 -18.59
CA VAL A 433 -2.27 1.08 -18.92
C VAL A 433 -2.71 0.30 -20.17
N LYS A 434 -1.87 0.24 -21.21
CA LYS A 434 -2.13 -0.58 -22.41
C LYS A 434 -2.21 -2.08 -22.07
N VAL A 435 -1.28 -2.57 -21.25
CA VAL A 435 -1.29 -3.97 -20.79
C VAL A 435 -2.53 -4.25 -19.95
N LEU A 436 -2.86 -3.36 -19.00
CA LEU A 436 -4.08 -3.49 -18.21
C LEU A 436 -5.33 -3.55 -19.10
N ALA A 437 -5.48 -2.62 -20.04
CA ALA A 437 -6.62 -2.57 -20.95
C ALA A 437 -6.79 -3.88 -21.74
N LEU A 438 -5.72 -4.41 -22.34
CA LEU A 438 -5.77 -5.67 -23.07
C LEU A 438 -6.01 -6.88 -22.15
N THR A 439 -5.47 -6.87 -20.94
CA THR A 439 -5.72 -7.90 -19.92
C THR A 439 -7.20 -7.93 -19.54
N LEU A 440 -7.78 -6.77 -19.21
CA LEU A 440 -9.21 -6.63 -18.90
C LEU A 440 -10.08 -7.07 -20.09
N ALA A 441 -9.69 -6.69 -21.32
CA ALA A 441 -10.41 -7.11 -22.52
C ALA A 441 -10.42 -8.64 -22.64
N LYS A 442 -9.28 -9.31 -22.51
CA LYS A 442 -9.16 -10.78 -22.60
C LYS A 442 -9.98 -11.48 -21.52
N LEU A 443 -9.89 -11.02 -20.26
CA LEU A 443 -10.63 -11.58 -19.13
C LEU A 443 -12.14 -11.35 -19.24
N SER A 444 -12.57 -10.24 -19.84
CA SER A 444 -13.99 -9.93 -20.00
C SER A 444 -14.69 -10.77 -21.07
N LEU A 445 -13.96 -11.44 -21.94
CA LEU A 445 -14.50 -12.30 -23.00
C LEU A 445 -14.62 -13.77 -22.58
N SER A 446 -14.00 -14.15 -21.47
CA SER A 446 -13.99 -15.51 -20.94
C SER A 446 -15.31 -15.90 -20.27
#